data_e1e1882610ecd50e439314313de0eab7
#
_entry.id   e1e1882610ecd50e439314313de0eab7
#
_cell.length_a   1.000
_cell.length_b   1.000
_cell.length_c   1.000
_cell.angle_alpha   90.00
_cell.angle_beta   90.00
_cell.angle_gamma   90.00
#
_symmetry.space_group_name_H-M   'P 1'
#
loop_
_entity.id
_entity.type
_entity.pdbx_description
1 polymer ?
#
loop_
_entity_poly.entity_id
_entity_poly.type
_entity_poly.pdbx_seq_one_letter_code
_entity_poly.pdbx_strand_id
1 'polypeptide(L)'
;SVHTFANTINTIEGGTHEEGFRSALTSLMNRYAREHRLLKEKENNLSGEDCREGLAAVISVKVADPQFEGQTKTKLGNTEVRSFVQRMTNEHIGHWLEANPAEAKAIVNKAIASAHARQAARKARDLVRRKSATDLGGLPGKLADCRSKDPKQSELFIVEGDSAGGSAKAGRNSLFQAILPLRGKILNVEKARLDKTLKLSLIHISEP
;
A
#
# COMPACT_ATOMS: atom_id res chain seq x y z
N SER A 1 0.79 3.72 -21.48
CA SER A 1 1.57 2.63 -22.12
C SER A 1 3.03 3.06 -22.28
N VAL A 2 3.95 2.11 -22.07
CA VAL A 2 5.39 2.31 -22.32
C VAL A 2 5.83 1.23 -23.28
N HIS A 3 6.42 1.63 -24.39
CA HIS A 3 6.95 0.72 -25.42
C HIS A 3 8.46 0.89 -25.50
N THR A 4 9.18 -0.20 -25.51
CA THR A 4 10.65 -0.19 -25.42
C THR A 4 11.31 -0.96 -26.54
N PHE A 5 12.42 -0.41 -27.03
CA PHE A 5 13.18 -0.95 -28.17
C PHE A 5 14.68 -0.88 -27.90
N ALA A 6 15.39 -1.92 -28.25
CA ALA A 6 16.86 -1.95 -28.29
C ALA A 6 17.30 -2.40 -29.69
N ASN A 7 18.09 -1.57 -30.39
CA ASN A 7 18.51 -1.82 -31.78
C ASN A 7 17.34 -2.19 -32.69
N THR A 8 16.23 -1.46 -32.61
CA THR A 8 14.97 -1.68 -33.33
C THR A 8 14.17 -2.93 -32.92
N ILE A 9 14.71 -3.79 -32.06
CA ILE A 9 14.01 -4.96 -31.53
C ILE A 9 13.05 -4.50 -30.41
N ASN A 10 11.78 -4.89 -30.51
CA ASN A 10 10.79 -4.59 -29.47
C ASN A 10 11.03 -5.46 -28.23
N THR A 11 11.40 -4.82 -27.13
CA THR A 11 11.64 -5.48 -25.84
C THR A 11 10.35 -5.47 -25.02
N ILE A 12 9.45 -6.39 -25.31
CA ILE A 12 8.10 -6.41 -24.70
C ILE A 12 8.10 -6.63 -23.20
N GLU A 13 9.14 -7.22 -22.63
CA GLU A 13 9.35 -7.39 -21.19
C GLU A 13 10.21 -6.26 -20.58
N GLY A 14 10.51 -5.22 -21.38
CA GLY A 14 11.29 -4.08 -20.94
C GLY A 14 12.78 -4.37 -20.82
N GLY A 15 13.36 -4.02 -19.67
CA GLY A 15 14.76 -4.21 -19.36
C GLY A 15 15.39 -2.94 -18.77
N THR A 16 16.72 -2.92 -18.72
CA THR A 16 17.51 -1.90 -18.04
C THR A 16 17.25 -0.45 -18.54
N HIS A 17 16.96 -0.27 -19.82
CA HIS A 17 16.61 1.05 -20.39
C HIS A 17 15.25 1.55 -19.86
N GLU A 18 14.26 0.67 -19.72
CA GLU A 18 12.97 1.02 -19.15
C GLU A 18 13.10 1.30 -17.64
N GLU A 19 13.86 0.47 -16.93
CA GLU A 19 14.12 0.69 -15.50
C GLU A 19 14.81 2.03 -15.24
N GLY A 20 15.80 2.39 -16.07
CA GLY A 20 16.48 3.68 -15.99
C GLY A 20 15.54 4.85 -16.18
N PHE A 21 14.68 4.79 -17.19
CA PHE A 21 13.65 5.80 -17.45
C PHE A 21 12.64 5.92 -16.29
N ARG A 22 12.07 4.80 -15.85
CA ARG A 22 11.08 4.77 -14.74
C ARG A 22 11.65 5.33 -13.45
N SER A 23 12.88 4.99 -13.13
CA SER A 23 13.59 5.50 -11.94
C SER A 23 13.82 7.01 -12.04
N ALA A 24 14.34 7.48 -13.16
CA ALA A 24 14.60 8.90 -13.41
C ALA A 24 13.31 9.73 -13.34
N LEU A 25 12.26 9.31 -14.04
CA LEU A 25 10.98 10.01 -14.06
C LEU A 25 10.41 10.17 -12.65
N THR A 26 10.42 9.08 -11.85
CA THR A 26 9.92 9.12 -10.47
C THR A 26 10.73 10.09 -9.60
N SER A 27 12.05 10.09 -9.74
CA SER A 27 12.93 11.00 -9.01
C SER A 27 12.72 12.46 -9.40
N LEU A 28 12.60 12.74 -10.71
CA LEU A 28 12.35 14.07 -11.24
C LEU A 28 11.01 14.64 -10.76
N MET A 29 9.95 13.85 -10.87
CA MET A 29 8.60 14.25 -10.43
C MET A 29 8.57 14.60 -8.95
N ASN A 30 9.19 13.76 -8.11
CA ASN A 30 9.27 14.01 -6.67
C ASN A 30 10.11 15.24 -6.34
N ARG A 31 11.25 15.40 -7.01
CA ARG A 31 12.10 16.58 -6.84
C ARG A 31 11.35 17.86 -7.21
N TYR A 32 10.78 17.92 -8.42
CA TYR A 32 10.00 19.06 -8.88
C TYR A 32 8.83 19.39 -7.95
N ALA A 33 8.09 18.36 -7.50
CA ALA A 33 6.97 18.54 -6.57
C ALA A 33 7.39 19.17 -5.23
N ARG A 34 8.58 18.81 -4.72
CA ARG A 34 9.14 19.37 -3.48
C ARG A 34 9.66 20.79 -3.68
N GLU A 35 10.46 21.04 -4.71
CA GLU A 35 11.06 22.33 -5.00
C GLU A 35 10.00 23.41 -5.25
N HIS A 36 8.93 23.04 -5.95
CA HIS A 36 7.80 23.94 -6.23
C HIS A 36 6.68 23.92 -5.17
N ARG A 37 6.90 23.24 -4.03
CA ARG A 37 5.95 23.16 -2.91
C ARG A 37 4.56 22.61 -3.29
N LEU A 38 4.48 21.79 -4.34
CA LEU A 38 3.26 21.11 -4.75
C LEU A 38 2.94 19.93 -3.84
N LEU A 39 3.96 19.34 -3.20
CA LEU A 39 3.86 18.27 -2.23
C LEU A 39 4.31 18.79 -0.86
N LYS A 40 3.48 18.65 0.16
CA LYS A 40 3.79 19.11 1.53
C LYS A 40 4.91 18.26 2.14
N GLU A 41 5.71 18.82 3.04
CA GLU A 41 6.81 18.12 3.71
C GLU A 41 6.38 16.83 4.43
N LYS A 42 5.18 16.83 5.02
CA LYS A 42 4.62 15.68 5.75
C LYS A 42 3.99 14.62 4.83
N GLU A 43 3.84 14.90 3.55
CA GLU A 43 3.28 13.95 2.59
C GLU A 43 4.37 13.01 2.08
N ASN A 44 4.00 11.75 1.85
CA ASN A 44 4.90 10.76 1.28
C ASN A 44 5.25 11.12 -0.17
N ASN A 45 6.41 10.66 -0.63
CA ASN A 45 6.79 10.78 -2.02
C ASN A 45 5.79 10.02 -2.93
N LEU A 46 5.64 10.52 -4.15
CA LEU A 46 4.88 9.86 -5.20
C LEU A 46 5.53 8.53 -5.56
N SER A 47 4.72 7.51 -5.73
CA SER A 47 5.20 6.22 -6.22
C SER A 47 5.45 6.26 -7.73
N GLY A 48 6.22 5.28 -8.23
CA GLY A 48 6.43 5.17 -9.66
C GLY A 48 5.14 4.96 -10.45
N GLU A 49 4.13 4.32 -9.87
CA GLU A 49 2.80 4.14 -10.47
C GLU A 49 2.08 5.49 -10.61
N ASP A 50 2.08 6.30 -9.55
CA ASP A 50 1.45 7.62 -9.56
C ASP A 50 2.08 8.53 -10.63
N CYS A 51 3.42 8.48 -10.77
CA CYS A 51 4.15 9.27 -11.77
C CYS A 51 3.91 8.81 -13.21
N ARG A 52 3.50 7.57 -13.41
CA ARG A 52 3.24 7.01 -14.75
C ARG A 52 1.75 6.95 -15.09
N GLU A 53 0.88 7.42 -14.23
CA GLU A 53 -0.56 7.46 -14.51
C GLU A 53 -0.86 8.30 -15.76
N GLY A 54 -1.44 7.66 -16.78
CA GLY A 54 -1.73 8.28 -18.06
C GLY A 54 -0.52 8.54 -18.97
N LEU A 55 0.68 8.07 -18.60
CA LEU A 55 1.88 8.20 -19.43
C LEU A 55 1.79 7.33 -20.69
N ALA A 56 2.12 7.92 -21.84
CA ALA A 56 2.48 7.21 -23.06
C ALA A 56 3.92 7.57 -23.43
N ALA A 57 4.79 6.57 -23.58
CA ALA A 57 6.20 6.80 -23.90
C ALA A 57 6.75 5.69 -24.81
N VAL A 58 7.71 6.08 -25.64
CA VAL A 58 8.53 5.18 -26.43
C VAL A 58 9.99 5.39 -26.05
N ILE A 59 10.67 4.33 -25.64
CA ILE A 59 12.08 4.33 -25.28
C ILE A 59 12.82 3.49 -26.29
N SER A 60 13.67 4.12 -27.09
CA SER A 60 14.49 3.43 -28.09
C SER A 60 15.95 3.73 -27.85
N VAL A 61 16.75 2.67 -27.67
CA VAL A 61 18.19 2.78 -27.47
C VAL A 61 18.95 2.05 -28.59
N LYS A 62 20.12 2.58 -28.93
CA LYS A 62 21.10 1.91 -29.79
C LYS A 62 22.29 1.49 -28.92
N VAL A 63 22.59 0.22 -28.88
CA VAL A 63 23.63 -0.38 -28.05
C VAL A 63 24.58 -1.15 -28.96
N ALA A 64 25.89 -0.94 -28.84
CA ALA A 64 26.87 -1.58 -29.69
C ALA A 64 26.88 -3.12 -29.54
N ASP A 65 26.79 -3.58 -28.28
CA ASP A 65 26.74 -5.01 -27.92
C ASP A 65 25.54 -5.26 -27.00
N PRO A 66 24.34 -5.47 -27.58
CA PRO A 66 23.13 -5.65 -26.79
C PRO A 66 23.06 -7.05 -26.18
N GLN A 67 23.00 -7.12 -24.86
CA GLN A 67 22.80 -8.33 -24.09
C GLN A 67 21.33 -8.48 -23.76
N PHE A 68 20.69 -9.52 -24.26
CA PHE A 68 19.29 -9.81 -23.99
C PHE A 68 19.15 -11.00 -23.04
N GLU A 69 18.14 -10.94 -22.20
CA GLU A 69 17.70 -12.11 -21.43
C GLU A 69 16.91 -13.03 -22.36
N GLY A 70 17.43 -14.23 -22.55
CA GLY A 70 16.82 -15.26 -23.38
C GLY A 70 16.96 -15.07 -24.90
N GLN A 71 16.65 -16.12 -25.63
CA GLN A 71 16.80 -16.18 -27.09
C GLN A 71 15.75 -15.34 -27.85
N THR A 72 14.62 -15.06 -27.20
CA THR A 72 13.53 -14.25 -27.76
C THR A 72 13.79 -12.75 -27.77
N LYS A 73 14.88 -12.30 -27.14
CA LYS A 73 15.32 -10.90 -27.06
C LYS A 73 14.26 -9.93 -26.52
N THR A 74 13.40 -10.44 -25.63
CA THR A 74 12.25 -9.68 -25.09
C THR A 74 12.63 -8.69 -23.99
N LYS A 75 13.82 -8.87 -23.39
CA LYS A 75 14.30 -8.02 -22.28
C LYS A 75 15.77 -7.67 -22.44
N LEU A 76 16.11 -6.40 -22.32
CA LEU A 76 17.49 -5.90 -22.38
C LEU A 76 18.16 -6.00 -20.99
N GLY A 77 19.35 -6.62 -20.94
CA GLY A 77 20.09 -6.88 -19.70
C GLY A 77 21.28 -5.95 -19.42
N ASN A 78 21.74 -5.16 -20.39
CA ASN A 78 22.91 -4.28 -20.25
C ASN A 78 22.80 -3.32 -19.06
N THR A 79 23.57 -3.49 -18.02
CA THR A 79 23.50 -2.66 -16.78
C THR A 79 23.91 -1.21 -17.01
N GLU A 80 24.88 -0.96 -17.88
CA GLU A 80 25.36 0.37 -18.24
C GLU A 80 24.29 1.22 -18.93
N VAL A 81 23.38 0.58 -19.67
CA VAL A 81 22.27 1.26 -20.36
C VAL A 81 21.29 1.87 -19.35
N ARG A 82 21.06 1.22 -18.22
CA ARG A 82 20.22 1.77 -17.13
C ARG A 82 20.73 3.14 -16.68
N SER A 83 22.00 3.20 -16.33
CA SER A 83 22.62 4.43 -15.84
C SER A 83 22.66 5.53 -16.90
N PHE A 84 22.90 5.15 -18.15
CA PHE A 84 22.90 6.07 -19.29
C PHE A 84 21.52 6.67 -19.49
N VAL A 85 20.48 5.84 -19.62
CA VAL A 85 19.10 6.31 -19.83
C VAL A 85 18.63 7.15 -18.63
N GLN A 86 18.96 6.74 -17.42
CA GLN A 86 18.61 7.52 -16.22
C GLN A 86 19.23 8.91 -16.26
N ARG A 87 20.50 9.03 -16.63
CA ARG A 87 21.19 10.32 -16.76
C ARG A 87 20.56 11.19 -17.85
N MET A 88 20.37 10.65 -19.04
CA MET A 88 19.77 11.39 -20.17
C MET A 88 18.33 11.84 -19.85
N THR A 89 17.55 10.99 -19.23
CA THR A 89 16.19 11.33 -18.78
C THR A 89 16.21 12.47 -17.76
N ASN A 90 17.09 12.39 -16.76
CA ASN A 90 17.24 13.45 -15.75
C ASN A 90 17.63 14.79 -16.36
N GLU A 91 18.54 14.78 -17.30
CA GLU A 91 19.03 15.98 -17.97
C GLU A 91 17.94 16.60 -18.85
N HIS A 92 17.46 15.85 -19.84
CA HIS A 92 16.56 16.43 -20.85
C HIS A 92 15.14 16.68 -20.31
N ILE A 93 14.56 15.75 -19.56
CA ILE A 93 13.23 15.97 -18.97
C ILE A 93 13.32 17.01 -17.84
N GLY A 94 14.41 17.01 -17.05
CA GLY A 94 14.63 18.05 -16.06
C GLY A 94 14.61 19.45 -16.66
N HIS A 95 15.40 19.69 -17.71
CA HIS A 95 15.39 20.96 -18.44
C HIS A 95 14.01 21.29 -19.02
N TRP A 96 13.30 20.29 -19.57
CA TRP A 96 11.98 20.53 -20.12
C TRP A 96 10.97 20.96 -19.04
N LEU A 97 11.00 20.34 -17.86
CA LEU A 97 10.13 20.72 -16.75
C LEU A 97 10.38 22.17 -16.28
N GLU A 98 11.65 22.58 -16.25
CA GLU A 98 12.03 23.96 -15.89
C GLU A 98 11.61 24.97 -16.97
N ALA A 99 11.73 24.60 -18.24
CA ALA A 99 11.35 25.45 -19.36
C ALA A 99 9.81 25.59 -19.53
N ASN A 100 9.04 24.62 -19.05
CA ASN A 100 7.57 24.55 -19.22
C ASN A 100 6.85 24.40 -17.87
N PRO A 101 6.88 25.42 -17.01
CA PRO A 101 6.39 25.31 -15.63
C PRO A 101 4.87 25.08 -15.52
N ALA A 102 4.08 25.54 -16.48
CA ALA A 102 2.64 25.35 -16.49
C ALA A 102 2.28 23.87 -16.73
N GLU A 103 2.89 23.29 -17.75
CA GLU A 103 2.73 21.88 -18.13
C GLU A 103 3.31 20.96 -17.06
N ALA A 104 4.49 21.28 -16.54
CA ALA A 104 5.13 20.55 -15.47
C ALA A 104 4.25 20.49 -14.22
N LYS A 105 3.67 21.63 -13.83
CA LYS A 105 2.70 21.70 -12.71
C LYS A 105 1.46 20.87 -12.98
N ALA A 106 0.92 20.89 -14.20
CA ALA A 106 -0.26 20.08 -14.56
C ALA A 106 0.04 18.58 -14.46
N ILE A 107 1.20 18.14 -14.97
CA ILE A 107 1.65 16.74 -14.91
C ILE A 107 1.83 16.28 -13.46
N VAL A 108 2.55 17.08 -12.66
CA VAL A 108 2.81 16.74 -11.24
C VAL A 108 1.51 16.73 -10.42
N ASN A 109 0.60 17.68 -10.64
CA ASN A 109 -0.70 17.68 -9.97
C ASN A 109 -1.54 16.43 -10.32
N LYS A 110 -1.46 15.95 -11.57
CA LYS A 110 -2.12 14.70 -11.96
C LYS A 110 -1.53 13.51 -11.18
N ALA A 111 -0.23 13.43 -11.03
CA ALA A 111 0.43 12.38 -10.24
C ALA A 111 0.04 12.45 -8.74
N ILE A 112 -0.07 13.66 -8.19
CA ILE A 112 -0.53 13.87 -6.80
C ILE A 112 -1.99 13.42 -6.64
N ALA A 113 -2.86 13.75 -7.60
CA ALA A 113 -4.26 13.29 -7.59
C ALA A 113 -4.36 11.75 -7.65
N SER A 114 -3.53 11.10 -8.47
CA SER A 114 -3.43 9.64 -8.54
C SER A 114 -3.00 9.04 -7.19
N ALA A 115 -1.97 9.61 -6.55
CA ALA A 115 -1.51 9.18 -5.23
C ALA A 115 -2.61 9.29 -4.18
N HIS A 116 -3.36 10.39 -4.16
CA HIS A 116 -4.48 10.58 -3.24
C HIS A 116 -5.60 9.59 -3.50
N ALA A 117 -5.98 9.35 -4.76
CA ALA A 117 -7.00 8.36 -5.12
C ALA A 117 -6.59 6.94 -4.69
N ARG A 118 -5.34 6.55 -4.94
CA ARG A 118 -4.78 5.26 -4.50
C ARG A 118 -4.80 5.11 -2.98
N GLN A 119 -4.41 6.16 -2.24
CA GLN A 119 -4.45 6.16 -0.78
C GLN A 119 -5.89 6.06 -0.24
N ALA A 120 -6.84 6.80 -0.85
CA ALA A 120 -8.25 6.73 -0.49
C ALA A 120 -8.82 5.32 -0.74
N ALA A 121 -8.52 4.72 -1.89
CA ALA A 121 -8.92 3.36 -2.23
C ALA A 121 -8.33 2.31 -1.26
N ARG A 122 -7.08 2.49 -0.84
CA ARG A 122 -6.44 1.63 0.17
C ARG A 122 -7.14 1.76 1.52
N LYS A 123 -7.39 3.00 1.99
CA LYS A 123 -8.13 3.24 3.24
C LYS A 123 -9.53 2.65 3.21
N ALA A 124 -10.25 2.77 2.08
CA ALA A 124 -11.57 2.19 1.91
C ALA A 124 -11.53 0.66 1.99
N ARG A 125 -10.58 0.02 1.31
CA ARG A 125 -10.37 -1.44 1.40
C ARG A 125 -10.03 -1.91 2.81
N ASP A 126 -9.17 -1.18 3.52
CA ASP A 126 -8.82 -1.50 4.91
C ASP A 126 -10.03 -1.38 5.84
N LEU A 127 -10.91 -0.39 5.60
CA LEU A 127 -12.16 -0.24 6.36
C LEU A 127 -13.15 -1.39 6.09
N VAL A 128 -13.30 -1.80 4.81
CA VAL A 128 -14.15 -2.94 4.43
C VAL A 128 -13.59 -4.22 5.02
N ARG A 129 -12.27 -4.44 4.93
CA ARG A 129 -11.60 -5.61 5.50
C ARG A 129 -11.74 -5.68 7.02
N ARG A 130 -11.70 -4.56 7.73
CA ARG A 130 -11.98 -4.49 9.17
C ARG A 130 -13.43 -4.85 9.49
N LYS A 131 -14.41 -4.31 8.72
CA LYS A 131 -15.81 -4.68 8.87
C LYS A 131 -16.03 -6.16 8.59
N SER A 132 -15.43 -6.69 7.52
CA SER A 132 -15.53 -8.09 7.13
C SER A 132 -14.81 -9.03 8.08
N ALA A 133 -13.68 -8.65 8.69
CA ALA A 133 -13.02 -9.43 9.71
C ALA A 133 -13.84 -9.51 11.03
N THR A 134 -14.61 -8.46 11.36
CA THR A 134 -15.56 -8.49 12.47
C THR A 134 -16.85 -9.26 12.15
N ASP A 135 -17.24 -9.33 10.87
CA ASP A 135 -18.45 -10.05 10.43
C ASP A 135 -18.20 -11.54 10.08
N LEU A 136 -17.03 -11.90 9.53
CA LEU A 136 -16.74 -13.24 9.00
C LEU A 136 -15.89 -14.12 9.93
N GLY A 137 -15.28 -13.56 10.96
CA GLY A 137 -14.31 -14.24 11.81
C GLY A 137 -14.86 -14.85 13.09
N GLY A 138 -16.15 -15.13 13.22
CA GLY A 138 -16.67 -15.81 14.43
C GLY A 138 -16.56 -15.00 15.73
N LEU A 139 -15.97 -13.83 15.73
CA LEU A 139 -16.09 -12.77 16.73
C LEU A 139 -17.30 -11.94 16.35
N PRO A 140 -18.48 -12.34 16.75
CA PRO A 140 -19.71 -11.82 16.20
C PRO A 140 -19.86 -10.36 16.53
N GLY A 141 -20.79 -9.64 15.91
CA GLY A 141 -21.15 -8.25 16.17
C GLY A 141 -21.35 -7.82 17.63
N LYS A 142 -20.77 -8.59 18.55
CA LYS A 142 -20.68 -8.36 19.98
C LYS A 142 -19.41 -7.62 20.42
N LEU A 143 -18.32 -7.65 19.61
CA LEU A 143 -17.11 -6.89 19.90
C LEU A 143 -17.41 -5.39 19.75
N ALA A 144 -17.34 -4.67 20.86
CA ALA A 144 -17.34 -3.22 20.83
C ALA A 144 -15.88 -2.73 20.71
N ASP A 145 -15.42 -2.54 19.47
CA ASP A 145 -14.03 -2.15 19.17
C ASP A 145 -13.69 -0.73 19.63
N CYS A 146 -12.40 -0.45 19.87
CA CYS A 146 -11.88 0.87 20.17
C CYS A 146 -11.47 1.64 18.92
N ARG A 147 -11.28 2.96 19.04
CA ARG A 147 -10.87 3.83 17.93
C ARG A 147 -9.37 3.80 17.67
N SER A 148 -8.56 3.54 18.71
CA SER A 148 -7.11 3.43 18.60
C SER A 148 -6.74 2.28 17.66
N LYS A 149 -5.67 2.50 16.89
CA LYS A 149 -5.07 1.50 16.00
C LYS A 149 -3.73 0.99 16.53
N ASP A 150 -3.26 1.59 17.63
CA ASP A 150 -2.01 1.22 18.26
C ASP A 150 -2.27 0.11 19.28
N PRO A 151 -1.77 -1.11 19.05
CA PRO A 151 -1.94 -2.22 20.00
C PRO A 151 -1.37 -1.93 21.40
N LYS A 152 -0.34 -1.07 21.49
CA LYS A 152 0.30 -0.71 22.77
C LYS A 152 -0.57 0.21 23.64
N GLN A 153 -1.51 0.90 23.00
CA GLN A 153 -2.44 1.82 23.68
C GLN A 153 -3.85 1.25 23.80
N SER A 154 -4.10 0.06 23.23
CA SER A 154 -5.44 -0.54 23.21
C SER A 154 -5.57 -1.60 24.29
N GLU A 155 -6.70 -1.58 24.98
CA GLU A 155 -7.06 -2.53 26.04
C GLU A 155 -8.29 -3.34 25.58
N LEU A 156 -8.26 -4.65 25.77
CA LEU A 156 -9.40 -5.53 25.53
C LEU A 156 -9.96 -6.05 26.84
N PHE A 157 -11.20 -5.71 27.13
CA PHE A 157 -11.94 -6.25 28.28
C PHE A 157 -12.85 -7.37 27.83
N ILE A 158 -12.64 -8.55 28.39
CA ILE A 158 -13.47 -9.73 28.17
C ILE A 158 -14.45 -9.82 29.33
N VAL A 159 -15.75 -9.80 29.04
CA VAL A 159 -16.81 -9.80 30.06
C VAL A 159 -17.79 -10.96 29.86
N GLU A 160 -18.37 -11.46 30.96
CA GLU A 160 -19.33 -12.54 30.91
C GLU A 160 -20.72 -12.04 30.50
N GLY A 161 -21.18 -12.51 29.36
CA GLY A 161 -22.54 -12.31 28.89
C GLY A 161 -22.88 -10.91 28.36
N ASP A 162 -24.04 -10.81 27.73
CA ASP A 162 -24.48 -9.61 27.03
C ASP A 162 -24.87 -8.48 28.02
N SER A 163 -25.34 -8.82 29.23
CA SER A 163 -25.73 -7.84 30.24
C SER A 163 -24.51 -7.08 30.78
N ALA A 164 -23.47 -7.80 31.21
CA ALA A 164 -22.20 -7.18 31.64
C ALA A 164 -21.52 -6.45 30.48
N GLY A 165 -21.60 -7.00 29.28
CA GLY A 165 -21.12 -6.35 28.05
C GLY A 165 -21.78 -5.01 27.78
N GLY A 166 -23.09 -4.92 28.01
CA GLY A 166 -23.86 -3.66 27.87
C GLY A 166 -23.38 -2.56 28.84
N SER A 167 -23.25 -2.92 30.12
CA SER A 167 -22.78 -1.99 31.17
C SER A 167 -21.32 -1.56 30.91
N ALA A 168 -20.44 -2.49 30.61
CA ALA A 168 -19.03 -2.22 30.29
C ALA A 168 -18.90 -1.33 29.05
N LYS A 169 -19.71 -1.56 28.01
CA LYS A 169 -19.74 -0.75 26.78
C LYS A 169 -20.17 0.70 27.06
N ALA A 170 -21.10 0.90 27.98
CA ALA A 170 -21.56 2.26 28.37
C ALA A 170 -20.50 3.02 29.16
N GLY A 171 -19.74 2.33 30.04
CA GLY A 171 -18.73 2.95 30.89
C GLY A 171 -17.32 3.07 30.34
N ARG A 172 -17.02 2.43 29.16
CA ARG A 172 -15.67 2.39 28.62
C ARG A 172 -15.17 3.71 28.02
N ASN A 173 -13.87 3.88 27.97
CA ASN A 173 -13.27 4.88 27.08
C ASN A 173 -13.14 4.31 25.66
N SER A 174 -14.02 4.75 24.76
CA SER A 174 -14.06 4.26 23.38
C SER A 174 -12.84 4.59 22.54
N LEU A 175 -11.93 5.44 23.03
CA LEU A 175 -10.69 5.75 22.31
C LEU A 175 -9.74 4.56 22.27
N PHE A 176 -9.57 3.86 23.40
CA PHE A 176 -8.57 2.80 23.54
C PHE A 176 -9.09 1.52 24.20
N GLN A 177 -10.33 1.49 24.69
CA GLN A 177 -10.91 0.32 25.34
C GLN A 177 -11.91 -0.40 24.43
N ALA A 178 -11.68 -1.69 24.19
CA ALA A 178 -12.56 -2.59 23.48
C ALA A 178 -13.23 -3.56 24.46
N ILE A 179 -14.50 -3.91 24.24
CA ILE A 179 -15.27 -4.84 25.08
C ILE A 179 -15.71 -6.03 24.25
N LEU A 180 -15.40 -7.22 24.72
CA LEU A 180 -15.83 -8.49 24.13
C LEU A 180 -16.68 -9.28 25.12
N PRO A 181 -18.02 -9.28 24.99
CA PRO A 181 -18.88 -10.15 25.79
C PRO A 181 -18.83 -11.56 25.25
N LEU A 182 -18.48 -12.50 26.11
CA LEU A 182 -18.46 -13.93 25.81
C LEU A 182 -19.69 -14.62 26.37
N ARG A 183 -20.26 -15.54 25.60
CA ARG A 183 -21.41 -16.34 25.99
C ARG A 183 -20.96 -17.54 26.82
N GLY A 184 -21.50 -17.68 28.02
CA GLY A 184 -21.31 -18.86 28.84
C GLY A 184 -20.72 -18.55 30.23
N LYS A 185 -21.06 -19.38 31.20
CA LYS A 185 -20.43 -19.34 32.51
C LYS A 185 -18.96 -19.73 32.39
N ILE A 186 -18.08 -18.97 33.00
CA ILE A 186 -16.68 -19.34 33.15
C ILE A 186 -16.67 -20.63 33.99
N LEU A 187 -16.24 -21.75 33.39
CA LEU A 187 -16.11 -23.01 34.07
C LEU A 187 -14.71 -23.13 34.66
N ASN A 188 -14.63 -23.58 35.92
CA ASN A 188 -13.35 -23.99 36.48
C ASN A 188 -12.90 -25.27 35.77
N VAL A 189 -11.94 -25.12 34.86
CA VAL A 189 -11.45 -26.23 33.99
C VAL A 189 -10.80 -27.33 34.77
N GLU A 190 -10.26 -27.08 35.97
CA GLU A 190 -9.68 -28.12 36.85
C GLU A 190 -10.74 -29.05 37.44
N LYS A 191 -11.99 -28.59 37.59
CA LYS A 191 -13.09 -29.38 38.17
C LYS A 191 -14.15 -29.76 37.15
N ALA A 192 -14.08 -29.28 35.93
CA ALA A 192 -15.06 -29.54 34.88
C ALA A 192 -14.69 -30.79 34.06
N ARG A 193 -15.70 -31.51 33.58
CA ARG A 193 -15.51 -32.64 32.66
C ARG A 193 -15.08 -32.09 31.30
N LEU A 194 -14.16 -32.79 30.65
CA LEU A 194 -13.54 -32.38 29.37
C LEU A 194 -14.58 -32.10 28.28
N ASP A 195 -15.66 -32.87 28.22
CA ASP A 195 -16.76 -32.70 27.26
C ASP A 195 -17.54 -31.37 27.44
N LYS A 196 -17.61 -30.87 28.69
CA LYS A 196 -18.20 -29.55 28.97
C LYS A 196 -17.23 -28.40 28.69
N THR A 197 -15.95 -28.62 28.91
CA THR A 197 -14.89 -27.65 28.65
C THR A 197 -14.75 -27.37 27.15
N LEU A 198 -14.77 -28.42 26.34
CA LEU A 198 -14.68 -28.33 24.88
C LEU A 198 -15.89 -27.67 24.19
N LYS A 199 -17.04 -27.61 24.89
CA LYS A 199 -18.24 -26.91 24.37
C LYS A 199 -18.31 -25.42 24.72
N LEU A 200 -17.34 -24.89 25.46
CA LEU A 200 -17.29 -23.46 25.82
C LEU A 200 -16.67 -22.66 24.71
N SER A 201 -17.38 -21.64 24.27
CA SER A 201 -16.89 -20.71 23.21
C SER A 201 -15.59 -19.98 23.56
N LEU A 202 -15.24 -19.91 24.85
CA LEU A 202 -14.00 -19.32 25.35
C LEU A 202 -12.73 -20.08 24.92
N ILE A 203 -12.81 -21.40 24.76
CA ILE A 203 -11.64 -22.22 24.41
C ILE A 203 -11.30 -22.08 22.92
N HIS A 204 -12.30 -21.86 22.08
CA HIS A 204 -12.09 -21.67 20.63
C HIS A 204 -11.53 -20.28 20.25
N ILE A 205 -11.43 -19.35 21.21
CA ILE A 205 -10.90 -18.00 20.99
C ILE A 205 -9.43 -17.89 21.42
N SER A 206 -8.95 -18.79 22.25
CA SER A 206 -7.60 -18.76 22.82
C SER A 206 -6.58 -19.65 22.11
N GLU A 207 -6.96 -20.39 21.08
CA GLU A 207 -6.01 -21.11 20.24
C GLU A 207 -5.52 -20.19 19.09
N PRO A 208 -4.18 -20.13 18.83
CA PRO A 208 -3.56 -19.33 17.80
C PRO A 208 -3.87 -19.80 16.38
#